data_2c91f26345c8319e19691bee28770b08
#
_entry.id   2c91f26345c8319e19691bee28770b08
#
_cell.length_a   1.000
_cell.length_b   1.000
_cell.length_c   1.000
_cell.angle_alpha   90.00
_cell.angle_beta   90.00
_cell.angle_gamma   90.00
#
_symmetry.space_group_name_H-M   'P 1'
#
loop_
_entity.id
_entity.type
_entity.pdbx_description
1 polymer ?
#
loop_
_entity_poly.entity_id
_entity_poly.type
_entity_poly.pdbx_seq_one_letter_code
_entity_poly.pdbx_strand_id
1 'polypeptide(L)'
;IPLTHETEYLINEKTINKFKKSFYLLNTSRGKCVKTKDLIAGLKNKKILGACLDVIEEESSTFEKINKKTMKELNDMSNVILTPHFAGWTKESNIKIAETLLYKINSDFAL
;
A
#
# COMPACT_ATOMS: atom_id res chain seq x y z
N ILE A 1 0.09 -3.16 7.42
CA ILE A 1 0.48 -4.54 7.79
C ILE A 1 1.91 -4.81 7.33
N PRO A 2 2.71 -5.60 8.06
CA PRO A 2 4.04 -6.02 7.61
C PRO A 2 3.92 -7.00 6.42
N LEU A 3 4.98 -7.09 5.62
CA LEU A 3 5.09 -8.11 4.59
C LEU A 3 5.58 -9.41 5.22
N THR A 4 4.74 -10.43 5.18
CA THR A 4 5.02 -11.79 5.63
C THR A 4 4.59 -12.78 4.54
N HIS A 5 4.89 -14.05 4.70
CA HIS A 5 4.40 -15.08 3.79
C HIS A 5 2.85 -15.10 3.68
N GLU A 6 2.14 -14.75 4.75
CA GLU A 6 0.67 -14.73 4.78
C GLU A 6 0.07 -13.46 4.15
N THR A 7 0.83 -12.36 4.12
CA THR A 7 0.38 -11.06 3.58
C THR A 7 0.91 -10.79 2.17
N GLU A 8 1.86 -11.60 1.69
CA GLU A 8 2.32 -11.51 0.30
C GLU A 8 1.16 -11.85 -0.65
N TYR A 9 0.88 -10.91 -1.55
CA TYR A 9 -0.27 -10.98 -2.48
C TYR A 9 -1.63 -11.26 -1.80
N LEU A 10 -1.79 -10.77 -0.56
CA LEU A 10 -3.07 -10.83 0.15
C LEU A 10 -4.20 -10.23 -0.70
N ILE A 11 -3.92 -9.12 -1.37
CA ILE A 11 -4.82 -8.50 -2.33
C ILE A 11 -4.45 -8.98 -3.74
N ASN A 12 -5.21 -9.95 -4.21
CA ASN A 12 -5.11 -10.57 -5.53
C ASN A 12 -6.50 -10.71 -6.15
N GLU A 13 -6.59 -11.24 -7.36
CA GLU A 13 -7.85 -11.43 -8.08
C GLU A 13 -8.92 -12.15 -7.26
N LYS A 14 -8.55 -13.22 -6.55
CA LYS A 14 -9.50 -13.98 -5.71
C LYS A 14 -10.06 -13.11 -4.57
N THR A 15 -9.21 -12.35 -3.91
CA THR A 15 -9.60 -11.46 -2.82
C THR A 15 -10.45 -10.31 -3.34
N ILE A 16 -10.04 -9.67 -4.43
CA ILE A 16 -10.78 -8.58 -5.08
C ILE A 16 -12.20 -9.03 -5.45
N ASN A 17 -12.34 -10.24 -6.00
CA ASN A 17 -13.63 -10.78 -6.42
C ASN A 17 -14.55 -11.18 -5.25
N LYS A 18 -14.02 -11.39 -4.04
CA LYS A 18 -14.85 -11.65 -2.84
C LYS A 18 -15.64 -10.43 -2.35
N PHE A 19 -15.20 -9.22 -2.66
CA PHE A 19 -15.98 -8.04 -2.30
C PHE A 19 -17.31 -8.02 -3.06
N LYS A 20 -18.41 -7.84 -2.35
CA LYS A 20 -19.75 -7.79 -2.98
C LYS A 20 -19.95 -6.51 -3.79
N LYS A 21 -19.41 -5.38 -3.29
CA LYS A 21 -19.51 -4.06 -3.92
C LYS A 21 -18.17 -3.65 -4.51
N SER A 22 -18.19 -2.72 -5.47
CA SER A 22 -16.97 -2.02 -5.89
C SER A 22 -16.42 -1.15 -4.75
N PHE A 23 -15.10 -0.95 -4.70
CA PHE A 23 -14.43 -0.29 -3.58
C PHE A 23 -13.20 0.52 -4.04
N TYR A 24 -12.68 1.34 -3.15
CA TYR A 24 -11.39 2.01 -3.30
C TYR A 24 -10.31 1.23 -2.54
N LEU A 25 -9.12 1.15 -3.12
CA LEU A 25 -7.97 0.51 -2.48
C LEU A 25 -6.96 1.55 -2.04
N LEU A 26 -6.54 1.48 -0.76
CA LEU A 26 -5.40 2.26 -0.25
C LEU A 26 -4.32 1.28 0.20
N ASN A 27 -3.08 1.48 -0.28
CA ASN A 27 -1.92 0.72 0.17
C ASN A 27 -0.80 1.65 0.64
N THR A 28 -0.67 1.78 1.95
CA THR A 28 0.41 2.50 2.64
C THR A 28 1.27 1.55 3.47
N SER A 29 1.26 0.26 3.14
CA SER A 29 1.97 -0.77 3.90
C SER A 29 3.22 -1.28 3.19
N ARG A 30 3.09 -2.28 2.35
CA ARG A 30 4.17 -2.83 1.51
C ARG A 30 3.62 -3.18 0.14
N GLY A 31 4.40 -2.91 -0.91
CA GLY A 31 3.97 -3.09 -2.30
C GLY A 31 3.53 -4.51 -2.61
N LYS A 32 4.30 -5.51 -2.22
CA LYS A 32 3.98 -6.92 -2.42
C LYS A 32 2.74 -7.45 -1.67
N CYS A 33 2.12 -6.67 -0.79
CA CYS A 33 0.82 -7.04 -0.23
C CYS A 33 -0.29 -7.01 -1.28
N VAL A 34 -0.08 -6.29 -2.39
CA VAL A 34 -1.02 -6.15 -3.50
C VAL A 34 -0.39 -6.67 -4.78
N LYS A 35 -1.03 -7.59 -5.46
CA LYS A 35 -0.60 -8.06 -6.78
C LYS A 35 -0.97 -7.04 -7.84
N THR A 36 0.01 -6.31 -8.33
CA THR A 36 -0.19 -5.13 -9.20
C THR A 36 -0.97 -5.45 -10.48
N LYS A 37 -0.71 -6.60 -11.10
CA LYS A 37 -1.45 -7.05 -12.28
C LYS A 37 -2.95 -7.18 -12.02
N ASP A 38 -3.31 -7.77 -10.87
CA ASP A 38 -4.70 -8.01 -10.50
C ASP A 38 -5.40 -6.69 -10.07
N LEU A 39 -4.66 -5.78 -9.44
CA LEU A 39 -5.11 -4.41 -9.17
C LEU A 39 -5.46 -3.67 -10.46
N ILE A 40 -4.57 -3.67 -11.45
CA ILE A 40 -4.80 -3.02 -12.75
C ILE A 40 -6.05 -3.61 -13.43
N ALA A 41 -6.21 -4.93 -13.43
CA ALA A 41 -7.39 -5.58 -13.94
C ALA A 41 -8.67 -5.13 -13.20
N GLY A 42 -8.61 -5.05 -11.87
CA GLY A 42 -9.70 -4.58 -11.03
C GLY A 42 -10.09 -3.12 -11.27
N LEU A 43 -9.11 -2.24 -11.56
CA LEU A 43 -9.34 -0.85 -11.92
C LEU A 43 -10.01 -0.73 -13.29
N LYS A 44 -9.54 -1.48 -14.30
CA LYS A 44 -10.10 -1.48 -15.65
C LYS A 44 -11.54 -1.96 -15.72
N ASN A 45 -11.88 -2.99 -14.95
CA ASN A 45 -13.24 -3.55 -14.90
C ASN A 45 -14.15 -2.85 -13.88
N LYS A 46 -13.67 -1.76 -13.23
CA LYS A 46 -14.40 -0.97 -12.23
C LYS A 46 -14.81 -1.74 -10.97
N LYS A 47 -14.21 -2.89 -10.71
CA LYS A 47 -14.34 -3.57 -9.42
C LYS A 47 -13.61 -2.78 -8.34
N ILE A 48 -12.47 -2.20 -8.68
CA ILE A 48 -11.76 -1.19 -7.90
C ILE A 48 -12.04 0.16 -8.57
N LEU A 49 -12.70 1.05 -7.85
CA LEU A 49 -13.11 2.36 -8.36
C LEU A 49 -11.95 3.34 -8.48
N GLY A 50 -10.95 3.19 -7.63
CA GLY A 50 -9.72 3.95 -7.63
C GLY A 50 -8.73 3.38 -6.62
N ALA A 51 -7.46 3.75 -6.74
CA ALA A 51 -6.41 3.32 -5.85
C ALA A 51 -5.50 4.48 -5.42
N CYS A 52 -5.09 4.47 -4.13
CA CYS A 52 -4.02 5.31 -3.60
C CYS A 52 -2.89 4.40 -3.15
N LEU A 53 -1.74 4.52 -3.79
CA LEU A 53 -0.60 3.63 -3.58
C LEU A 53 0.62 4.44 -3.16
N ASP A 54 1.03 4.30 -1.91
CA ASP A 54 2.28 4.86 -1.39
C ASP A 54 3.45 3.88 -1.60
N VAL A 55 3.14 2.64 -1.93
CA VAL A 55 4.07 1.55 -2.19
C VAL A 55 3.57 0.69 -3.36
N ILE A 56 4.49 0.16 -4.15
CA ILE A 56 4.19 -0.72 -5.29
C ILE A 56 5.02 -2.01 -5.23
N GLU A 57 4.53 -3.06 -5.89
CA GLU A 57 5.06 -4.43 -5.82
C GLU A 57 6.57 -4.54 -6.12
N GLU A 58 7.04 -3.80 -7.10
CA GLU A 58 8.43 -3.86 -7.59
C GLU A 58 9.33 -2.79 -6.95
N GLU A 59 8.89 -2.16 -5.86
CA GLU A 59 9.67 -1.15 -5.17
C GLU A 59 10.94 -1.76 -4.58
N SER A 60 12.10 -1.37 -5.10
CA SER A 60 13.40 -1.66 -4.50
C SER A 60 13.98 -0.40 -3.87
N SER A 61 14.93 -0.54 -2.95
CA SER A 61 15.62 0.58 -2.31
C SER A 61 16.27 1.57 -3.29
N THR A 62 16.47 1.15 -4.54
CA THR A 62 17.09 1.97 -5.61
C THR A 62 16.12 2.45 -6.67
N PHE A 63 14.82 2.10 -6.60
CA PHE A 63 13.80 2.39 -7.62
C PHE A 63 14.15 1.94 -9.05
N GLU A 64 15.32 1.32 -9.26
CA GLU A 64 15.83 0.94 -10.59
C GLU A 64 15.13 -0.29 -11.19
N LYS A 65 14.47 -1.09 -10.36
CA LYS A 65 13.81 -2.35 -10.77
C LYS A 65 12.32 -2.21 -11.08
N ILE A 66 11.78 -1.00 -10.95
CA ILE A 66 10.36 -0.78 -11.25
C ILE A 66 10.12 -1.02 -12.73
N ASN A 67 9.20 -1.91 -13.05
CA ASN A 67 8.78 -2.13 -14.43
C ASN A 67 8.17 -0.84 -14.99
N LYS A 68 8.94 -0.16 -15.84
CA LYS A 68 8.55 1.13 -16.46
C LYS A 68 7.19 1.07 -17.15
N LYS A 69 6.81 -0.09 -17.69
CA LYS A 69 5.52 -0.28 -18.34
C LYS A 69 4.38 -0.27 -17.32
N THR A 70 4.53 -0.99 -16.21
CA THR A 70 3.56 -1.02 -15.10
C THR A 70 3.39 0.36 -14.46
N MET A 71 4.50 1.06 -14.22
CA MET A 71 4.46 2.44 -13.69
C MET A 71 3.75 3.39 -14.63
N LYS A 72 4.07 3.33 -15.91
CA LYS A 72 3.38 4.15 -16.90
C LYS A 72 1.89 3.84 -16.93
N GLU A 73 1.52 2.57 -16.93
CA GLU A 73 0.11 2.15 -16.95
C GLU A 73 -0.66 2.68 -15.74
N LEU A 74 -0.09 2.61 -14.52
CA LEU A 74 -0.71 3.16 -13.32
C LEU A 74 -0.79 4.71 -13.36
N ASN A 75 0.27 5.39 -13.82
CA ASN A 75 0.27 6.85 -13.94
C ASN A 75 -0.72 7.38 -14.97
N ASP A 76 -0.99 6.63 -16.04
CA ASP A 76 -1.94 7.01 -17.08
C ASP A 76 -3.41 6.84 -16.62
N MET A 77 -3.67 6.19 -15.47
CA MET A 77 -5.02 6.00 -14.92
C MET A 77 -5.45 7.21 -14.09
N SER A 78 -6.51 7.91 -14.49
CA SER A 78 -7.05 9.08 -13.79
C SER A 78 -7.61 8.79 -12.39
N ASN A 79 -7.87 7.54 -12.07
CA ASN A 79 -8.39 7.07 -10.78
C ASN A 79 -7.30 6.42 -9.90
N VAL A 80 -6.02 6.66 -10.19
CA VAL A 80 -4.88 6.19 -9.39
C VAL A 80 -4.08 7.39 -8.89
N ILE A 81 -3.73 7.36 -7.61
CA ILE A 81 -2.81 8.31 -6.98
C ILE A 81 -1.59 7.51 -6.53
N LEU A 82 -0.41 7.94 -6.95
CA LEU A 82 0.87 7.37 -6.52
C LEU A 82 1.62 8.38 -5.67
N THR A 83 2.22 7.92 -4.58
CA THR A 83 3.10 8.71 -3.73
C THR A 83 4.40 7.94 -3.46
N PRO A 84 5.54 8.65 -3.24
CA PRO A 84 6.85 8.00 -3.22
C PRO A 84 7.23 7.48 -1.82
N HIS A 85 6.42 6.58 -1.24
CA HIS A 85 6.65 5.90 0.04
C HIS A 85 6.90 6.85 1.22
N PHE A 86 6.09 7.88 1.35
CA PHE A 86 6.22 8.87 2.42
C PHE A 86 5.02 8.97 3.38
N ALA A 87 4.01 8.10 3.26
CA ALA A 87 2.81 8.17 4.08
C ALA A 87 3.10 8.15 5.60
N GLY A 88 4.21 7.52 6.01
CA GLY A 88 4.68 7.53 7.39
C GLY A 88 5.57 8.71 7.79
N TRP A 89 5.91 9.63 6.88
CA TRP A 89 6.92 10.68 7.11
C TRP A 89 6.31 12.04 7.43
N THR A 90 5.06 12.07 7.86
CA THR A 90 4.40 13.30 8.28
C THR A 90 4.86 13.70 9.68
N LYS A 91 4.76 15.00 10.00
CA LYS A 91 5.07 15.53 11.33
C LYS A 91 4.20 14.86 12.40
N GLU A 92 2.91 14.67 12.10
CA GLU A 92 1.94 14.03 12.98
C GLU A 92 2.28 12.56 13.24
N SER A 93 2.73 11.83 12.22
CA SER A 93 3.16 10.44 12.34
C SER A 93 4.37 10.32 13.27
N ASN A 94 5.37 11.17 13.10
CA ASN A 94 6.56 11.19 13.94
C ASN A 94 6.24 11.49 15.41
N ILE A 95 5.37 12.46 15.67
CA ILE A 95 4.89 12.79 17.03
C ILE A 95 4.20 11.58 17.64
N LYS A 96 3.25 10.97 16.89
CA LYS A 96 2.47 9.83 17.39
C LYS A 96 3.35 8.59 17.65
N ILE A 97 4.38 8.35 16.86
CA ILE A 97 5.37 7.27 17.10
C ILE A 97 6.08 7.55 18.41
N ALA A 98 6.61 8.76 18.64
CA ALA A 98 7.32 9.13 19.84
C ALA A 98 6.43 9.01 21.09
N GLU A 99 5.21 9.51 21.05
CA GLU A 99 4.23 9.41 22.15
C GLU A 99 3.88 7.95 22.47
N THR A 100 3.67 7.12 21.43
CA THR A 100 3.36 5.70 21.61
C THR A 100 4.52 4.94 22.23
N LEU A 101 5.75 5.22 21.81
CA LEU A 101 6.95 4.61 22.38
C LEU A 101 7.12 5.01 23.84
N LEU A 102 6.98 6.30 24.16
CA LEU A 102 7.07 6.80 25.53
C LEU A 102 6.02 6.15 26.44
N TYR A 103 4.77 6.08 25.96
CA TYR A 103 3.69 5.40 26.70
C TYR A 103 4.03 3.94 26.99
N LYS A 104 4.52 3.19 26.01
CA LYS A 104 4.91 1.78 26.18
C LYS A 104 6.07 1.63 27.14
N ILE A 105 7.11 2.46 27.05
CA ILE A 105 8.26 2.43 27.97
C ILE A 105 7.79 2.67 29.40
N ASN A 106 6.97 3.69 29.64
CA ASN A 106 6.45 4.00 30.96
C ASN A 106 5.56 2.88 31.52
N SER A 107 4.74 2.26 30.64
CA SER A 107 3.86 1.14 31.02
C SER A 107 4.63 -0.12 31.38
N ASP A 108 5.64 -0.48 30.57
CA ASP A 108 6.34 -1.75 30.69
C ASP A 108 7.48 -1.72 31.73
N PHE A 109 8.03 -0.54 32.00
CA PHE A 109 9.15 -0.36 32.92
C PHE A 109 8.79 0.39 34.21
N ALA A 110 7.52 0.79 34.39
CA ALA A 110 7.01 1.46 35.60
C ALA A 110 7.86 2.67 36.03
N LEU A 111 8.29 3.50 35.06
CA LEU A 111 9.07 4.72 35.33
C LEU A 111 8.17 5.87 35.76
#